data_040a76dc648f43d0530cfac2e296837d
#
_entry.id   040a76dc648f43d0530cfac2e296837d
#
_cell.length_a   1.000
_cell.length_b   1.000
_cell.length_c   1.000
_cell.angle_alpha   90.00
_cell.angle_beta   90.00
_cell.angle_gamma   90.00
#
_symmetry.space_group_name_H-M   'P 1'
#
loop_
_entity.id
_entity.type
_entity.pdbx_description
1 polymer ?
#
loop_
_entity_poly.entity_id
_entity_poly.type
_entity_poly.pdbx_seq_one_letter_code
_entity_poly.pdbx_strand_id
1 'polypeptide(L)'
;MARKIDKIIVHCSATPEGKDYSVDTIRKWHLQRGFSDIGYHYIIYRDGSIHIGRDESVIGAHCKGHNSNSIGVCYIGGCASDGKTPKDTRTTEQRQSLLKLLKELKVKYPKASIHGHRDFTNKACPSFDATKEYSSI
;
A
#
# COMPACT_ATOMS: atom_id res chain seq x y z
N MET A 1 -22.88 -5.34 -1.18
CA MET A 1 -22.53 -5.64 -2.59
C MET A 1 -21.02 -5.58 -2.74
N ALA A 2 -20.43 -6.57 -3.37
CA ALA A 2 -18.98 -6.61 -3.58
C ALA A 2 -18.57 -5.53 -4.61
N ARG A 3 -17.44 -4.87 -4.33
CA ARG A 3 -16.88 -3.91 -5.29
C ARG A 3 -16.22 -4.67 -6.45
N LYS A 4 -16.27 -4.07 -7.62
CA LYS A 4 -15.54 -4.58 -8.78
C LYS A 4 -14.10 -4.08 -8.71
N ILE A 5 -13.15 -5.00 -8.50
CA ILE A 5 -11.74 -4.67 -8.31
C ILE A 5 -10.97 -5.04 -9.58
N ASP A 6 -10.35 -4.07 -10.22
CA ASP A 6 -9.50 -4.27 -11.40
C ASP A 6 -8.05 -3.83 -11.19
N LYS A 7 -7.74 -3.26 -10.02
CA LYS A 7 -6.38 -2.84 -9.68
C LYS A 7 -6.04 -3.16 -8.23
N ILE A 8 -4.78 -3.52 -8.01
CA ILE A 8 -4.17 -3.61 -6.68
C ILE A 8 -3.01 -2.62 -6.72
N ILE A 9 -3.05 -1.60 -5.87
CA ILE A 9 -2.08 -0.51 -5.89
C ILE A 9 -1.20 -0.58 -4.64
N VAL A 10 0.10 -0.69 -4.86
CA VAL A 10 1.09 -0.78 -3.78
C VAL A 10 1.57 0.62 -3.42
N HIS A 11 1.58 0.90 -2.13
CA HIS A 11 2.03 2.17 -1.54
C HIS A 11 3.11 1.94 -0.50
N CYS A 12 3.78 3.01 -0.12
CA CYS A 12 4.57 3.09 1.11
C CYS A 12 4.03 4.19 1.99
N SER A 13 4.34 4.14 3.28
CA SER A 13 3.93 5.19 4.21
C SER A 13 4.76 6.49 4.03
N ALA A 14 5.82 6.44 3.23
CA ALA A 14 6.75 7.55 3.01
C ALA A 14 7.37 8.02 4.34
N THR A 15 7.83 7.08 5.13
CA THR A 15 8.41 7.30 6.45
C THR A 15 9.86 6.85 6.48
N PRO A 16 10.68 7.39 7.43
CA PRO A 16 12.10 7.04 7.51
C PRO A 16 12.33 5.54 7.74
N GLU A 17 13.35 5.00 7.08
CA GLU A 17 13.75 3.62 7.29
C GLU A 17 14.15 3.36 8.75
N GLY A 18 13.92 2.13 9.21
CA GLY A 18 14.29 1.72 10.54
C GLY A 18 13.33 2.17 11.64
N LYS A 19 12.23 2.83 11.29
CA LYS A 19 11.23 3.31 12.28
C LYS A 19 9.90 2.58 12.11
N ASP A 20 9.28 2.25 13.22
CA ASP A 20 7.98 1.59 13.25
C ASP A 20 6.86 2.61 13.40
N TYR A 21 5.79 2.40 12.64
CA TYR A 21 4.56 3.20 12.72
C TYR A 21 3.38 2.25 12.67
N SER A 22 2.35 2.53 13.48
CA SER A 22 1.16 1.67 13.56
C SER A 22 0.06 2.15 12.63
N VAL A 23 -0.92 1.26 12.40
CA VAL A 23 -2.16 1.62 11.69
C VAL A 23 -2.82 2.83 12.35
N ASP A 24 -2.89 2.86 13.68
CA ASP A 24 -3.51 3.98 14.40
C ASP A 24 -2.80 5.31 14.16
N THR A 25 -1.47 5.30 14.07
CA THR A 25 -0.69 6.49 13.77
C THR A 25 -1.01 7.00 12.35
N ILE A 26 -1.02 6.11 11.36
CA ILE A 26 -1.32 6.47 9.97
C ILE A 26 -2.77 6.94 9.86
N ARG A 27 -3.71 6.27 10.54
CA ARG A 27 -5.11 6.68 10.60
C ARG A 27 -5.22 8.11 11.13
N LYS A 28 -4.51 8.43 12.20
CA LYS A 28 -4.50 9.78 12.78
C LYS A 28 -4.03 10.81 11.75
N TRP A 29 -2.95 10.52 11.01
CA TRP A 29 -2.45 11.42 9.98
C TRP A 29 -3.49 11.64 8.88
N HIS A 30 -4.18 10.59 8.44
CA HIS A 30 -5.21 10.68 7.41
C HIS A 30 -6.44 11.46 7.90
N LEU A 31 -6.86 11.25 9.16
CA LEU A 31 -7.95 12.02 9.75
C LEU A 31 -7.61 13.51 9.80
N GLN A 32 -6.37 13.86 10.12
CA GLN A 32 -5.90 15.25 10.12
C GLN A 32 -5.94 15.88 8.72
N ARG A 33 -5.85 15.06 7.67
CA ARG A 33 -5.96 15.49 6.27
C ARG A 33 -7.39 15.55 5.77
N GLY A 34 -8.38 15.28 6.62
CA GLY A 34 -9.79 15.32 6.27
C GLY A 34 -10.39 14.00 5.82
N PHE A 35 -9.65 12.90 5.91
CA PHE A 35 -10.17 11.57 5.58
C PHE A 35 -11.11 11.09 6.70
N SER A 36 -12.07 10.24 6.35
CA SER A 36 -12.98 9.62 7.32
C SER A 36 -12.34 8.44 8.06
N ASP A 37 -11.27 7.87 7.50
CA ASP A 37 -10.53 6.74 8.06
C ASP A 37 -9.18 6.66 7.36
N ILE A 38 -8.31 5.73 7.80
CA ILE A 38 -7.09 5.39 7.06
C ILE A 38 -7.46 5.04 5.61
N GLY A 39 -6.64 5.49 4.66
CA GLY A 39 -6.96 5.33 3.24
C GLY A 39 -6.64 3.97 2.64
N TYR A 40 -5.78 3.18 3.28
CA TYR A 40 -5.34 1.87 2.78
C TYR A 40 -6.21 0.75 3.31
N HIS A 41 -6.29 -0.35 2.56
CA HIS A 41 -6.99 -1.56 2.98
C HIS A 41 -6.08 -2.48 3.80
N TYR A 42 -4.78 -2.55 3.46
CA TYR A 42 -3.79 -3.38 4.15
C TYR A 42 -2.54 -2.59 4.43
N ILE A 43 -1.95 -2.82 5.59
CA ILE A 43 -0.71 -2.20 6.02
C ILE A 43 0.25 -3.29 6.48
N ILE A 44 1.47 -3.32 5.93
CA ILE A 44 2.49 -4.31 6.25
C ILE A 44 3.56 -3.64 7.10
N TYR A 45 3.69 -4.11 8.35
CA TYR A 45 4.67 -3.61 9.30
C TYR A 45 6.07 -4.14 8.97
N ARG A 46 7.10 -3.50 9.54
CA ARG A 46 8.49 -3.88 9.28
C ARG A 46 8.81 -5.33 9.66
N ASP A 47 8.10 -5.90 10.63
CA ASP A 47 8.23 -7.31 11.03
C ASP A 47 7.52 -8.29 10.09
N GLY A 48 6.85 -7.78 9.06
CA GLY A 48 6.09 -8.57 8.11
C GLY A 48 4.65 -8.82 8.50
N SER A 49 4.19 -8.37 9.67
CA SER A 49 2.79 -8.53 10.07
C SER A 49 1.88 -7.69 9.17
N ILE A 50 0.75 -8.29 8.78
CA ILE A 50 -0.23 -7.67 7.90
C ILE A 50 -1.41 -7.20 8.74
N HIS A 51 -1.74 -5.92 8.61
CA HIS A 51 -2.82 -5.29 9.37
C HIS A 51 -3.87 -4.75 8.43
N ILE A 52 -5.13 -4.72 8.91
CA ILE A 52 -6.27 -4.24 8.13
C ILE A 52 -6.51 -2.78 8.48
N GLY A 53 -6.61 -1.93 7.45
CA GLY A 53 -7.07 -0.55 7.55
C GLY A 53 -8.56 -0.48 7.30
N ARG A 54 -8.98 0.02 6.11
CA ARG A 54 -10.37 -0.06 5.71
C ARG A 54 -10.71 -1.50 5.35
N ASP A 55 -11.96 -1.88 5.61
CA ASP A 55 -12.47 -3.17 5.12
C ASP A 55 -12.35 -3.20 3.59
N GLU A 56 -12.02 -4.36 3.05
CA GLU A 56 -11.80 -4.54 1.60
C GLU A 56 -13.05 -4.21 0.78
N SER A 57 -14.24 -4.33 1.36
CA SER A 57 -15.51 -3.99 0.72
C SER A 57 -15.76 -2.49 0.65
N VAL A 58 -14.98 -1.67 1.36
CA VAL A 58 -15.13 -0.22 1.43
C VAL A 58 -14.15 0.46 0.48
N ILE A 59 -14.64 1.44 -0.27
CA ILE A 59 -13.78 2.25 -1.15
C ILE A 59 -12.71 2.95 -0.32
N GLY A 60 -11.44 2.82 -0.73
CA GLY A 60 -10.33 3.45 -0.03
C GLY A 60 -10.15 4.92 -0.36
N ALA A 61 -9.09 5.51 0.18
CA ALA A 61 -8.67 6.88 -0.14
C ALA A 61 -7.15 6.89 -0.25
N HIS A 62 -6.63 6.24 -1.30
CA HIS A 62 -5.19 6.04 -1.46
C HIS A 62 -4.66 6.42 -2.84
N CYS A 63 -5.51 6.52 -3.85
CA CYS A 63 -5.10 6.87 -5.20
C CYS A 63 -6.24 7.59 -5.91
N LYS A 64 -6.15 8.90 -5.97
CA LYS A 64 -7.21 9.75 -6.54
C LYS A 64 -7.58 9.30 -7.96
N GLY A 65 -8.87 9.11 -8.21
CA GLY A 65 -9.38 8.67 -9.50
C GLY A 65 -9.41 7.15 -9.69
N HIS A 66 -8.83 6.38 -8.76
CA HIS A 66 -8.74 4.92 -8.88
C HIS A 66 -9.24 4.19 -7.62
N ASN A 67 -9.76 4.92 -6.65
CA ASN A 67 -10.16 4.32 -5.36
C ASN A 67 -11.34 3.35 -5.47
N SER A 68 -12.31 3.66 -6.33
CA SER A 68 -13.57 2.88 -6.38
C SER A 68 -13.38 1.43 -6.86
N ASN A 69 -12.33 1.15 -7.62
CA ASN A 69 -12.10 -0.14 -8.24
C ASN A 69 -10.74 -0.76 -7.90
N SER A 70 -10.14 -0.35 -6.76
CA SER A 70 -8.82 -0.83 -6.37
C SER A 70 -8.74 -1.23 -4.90
N ILE A 71 -7.71 -2.02 -4.60
CA ILE A 71 -7.27 -2.35 -3.25
C ILE A 71 -5.93 -1.64 -3.02
N GLY A 72 -5.80 -0.90 -1.92
CA GLY A 72 -4.57 -0.22 -1.54
C GLY A 72 -3.80 -1.01 -0.50
N VAL A 73 -2.56 -1.36 -0.82
CA VAL A 73 -1.65 -2.09 0.07
C VAL A 73 -0.44 -1.21 0.35
N CYS A 74 -0.18 -0.93 1.63
CA CYS A 74 0.90 -0.04 2.05
C CYS A 74 1.90 -0.79 2.92
N TYR A 75 3.20 -0.61 2.66
CA TYR A 75 4.22 -1.06 3.61
C TYR A 75 4.80 0.13 4.37
N ILE A 76 5.20 -0.09 5.61
CA ILE A 76 5.80 0.95 6.46
C ILE A 76 7.24 1.19 6.01
N GLY A 77 7.54 2.42 5.60
CA GLY A 77 8.85 2.82 5.10
C GLY A 77 8.75 3.65 3.85
N GLY A 78 9.71 3.49 2.96
CA GLY A 78 9.74 4.14 1.64
C GLY A 78 10.63 5.35 1.54
N CYS A 79 11.26 5.79 2.64
CA CYS A 79 12.23 6.88 2.66
C CYS A 79 13.50 6.47 3.38
N ALA A 80 14.62 7.07 2.98
CA ALA A 80 15.89 6.96 3.71
C ALA A 80 15.73 7.56 5.13
N SER A 81 16.76 7.47 5.94
CA SER A 81 16.72 7.93 7.34
C SER A 81 16.43 9.44 7.47
N ASP A 82 16.62 10.22 6.41
CA ASP A 82 16.29 11.64 6.39
C ASP A 82 14.77 11.92 6.33
N GLY A 83 13.95 10.89 6.10
CA GLY A 83 12.50 11.01 5.98
C GLY A 83 12.02 11.69 4.71
N LYS A 84 12.90 11.92 3.73
CA LYS A 84 12.61 12.69 2.50
C LYS A 84 13.03 11.96 1.24
N THR A 85 14.22 11.35 1.21
CA THR A 85 14.75 10.72 0.00
C THR A 85 14.02 9.39 -0.24
N PRO A 86 13.36 9.22 -1.41
CA PRO A 86 12.72 7.95 -1.72
C PRO A 86 13.73 6.80 -1.74
N LYS A 87 13.35 5.69 -1.09
CA LYS A 87 14.20 4.51 -1.01
C LYS A 87 13.34 3.29 -0.80
N ASP A 88 13.65 2.19 -1.47
CA ASP A 88 13.00 0.89 -1.20
C ASP A 88 13.58 0.35 0.11
N THR A 89 12.85 0.56 1.19
CA THR A 89 13.27 0.20 2.56
C THR A 89 12.60 -1.08 3.03
N ARG A 90 11.95 -1.84 2.15
CA ARG A 90 11.25 -3.07 2.54
C ARG A 90 12.23 -4.04 3.22
N THR A 91 11.86 -4.52 4.40
CA THR A 91 12.59 -5.60 5.07
C THR A 91 12.35 -6.91 4.32
N THR A 92 13.16 -7.93 4.61
CA THR A 92 12.95 -9.27 4.04
C THR A 92 11.56 -9.78 4.39
N GLU A 93 11.12 -9.58 5.63
CA GLU A 93 9.80 -9.97 6.14
C GLU A 93 8.69 -9.23 5.38
N GLN A 94 8.87 -7.93 5.11
CA GLN A 94 7.91 -7.16 4.32
C GLN A 94 7.82 -7.66 2.88
N ARG A 95 8.95 -7.98 2.26
CA ARG A 95 8.96 -8.52 0.89
C ARG A 95 8.20 -9.84 0.81
N GLN A 96 8.41 -10.73 1.77
CA GLN A 96 7.73 -12.02 1.83
C GLN A 96 6.23 -11.85 2.04
N SER A 97 5.83 -11.02 3.00
CA SER A 97 4.42 -10.78 3.30
C SER A 97 3.70 -10.06 2.17
N LEU A 98 4.36 -9.08 1.55
CA LEU A 98 3.78 -8.35 0.43
C LEU A 98 3.51 -9.30 -0.76
N LEU A 99 4.48 -10.12 -1.10
CA LEU A 99 4.33 -11.10 -2.18
C LEU A 99 3.19 -12.07 -1.88
N LYS A 100 3.14 -12.60 -0.66
CA LYS A 100 2.07 -13.52 -0.24
C LYS A 100 0.70 -12.85 -0.36
N LEU A 101 0.56 -11.64 0.17
CA LEU A 101 -0.70 -10.91 0.13
C LEU A 101 -1.13 -10.61 -1.31
N LEU A 102 -0.20 -10.17 -2.16
CA LEU A 102 -0.52 -9.88 -3.55
C LEU A 102 -0.97 -11.14 -4.31
N LYS A 103 -0.34 -12.28 -4.05
CA LYS A 103 -0.78 -13.55 -4.65
C LYS A 103 -2.18 -13.93 -4.18
N GLU A 104 -2.49 -13.77 -2.89
CA GLU A 104 -3.82 -14.02 -2.34
C GLU A 104 -4.87 -13.12 -2.97
N LEU A 105 -4.55 -11.83 -3.12
CA LEU A 105 -5.45 -10.87 -3.76
C LEU A 105 -5.66 -11.18 -5.25
N LYS A 106 -4.64 -11.68 -5.94
CA LYS A 106 -4.78 -12.11 -7.34
C LYS A 106 -5.66 -13.33 -7.51
N VAL A 107 -5.65 -14.25 -6.55
CA VAL A 107 -6.58 -15.37 -6.54
C VAL A 107 -8.01 -14.87 -6.38
N LYS A 108 -8.22 -13.92 -5.48
CA LYS A 108 -9.53 -13.33 -5.21
C LYS A 108 -10.03 -12.44 -6.36
N TYR A 109 -9.12 -11.69 -6.98
CA TYR A 109 -9.42 -10.75 -8.07
C TYR A 109 -8.52 -11.05 -9.28
N PRO A 110 -8.76 -12.17 -9.99
CA PRO A 110 -7.82 -12.63 -11.03
C PRO A 110 -7.66 -11.68 -12.21
N LYS A 111 -8.60 -10.77 -12.42
CA LYS A 111 -8.53 -9.77 -13.47
C LYS A 111 -7.84 -8.47 -13.04
N ALA A 112 -7.51 -8.34 -11.76
CA ALA A 112 -6.86 -7.15 -11.26
C ALA A 112 -5.39 -7.13 -11.68
N SER A 113 -4.91 -5.96 -12.10
CA SER A 113 -3.49 -5.73 -12.37
C SER A 113 -2.83 -5.06 -11.16
N ILE A 114 -1.55 -5.35 -10.96
CA ILE A 114 -0.78 -4.79 -9.84
C ILE A 114 0.02 -3.59 -10.32
N HIS A 115 -0.09 -2.49 -9.58
CA HIS A 115 0.59 -1.24 -9.90
C HIS A 115 1.25 -0.65 -8.67
N GLY A 116 2.24 0.22 -8.88
CA GLY A 116 2.70 1.14 -7.85
C GLY A 116 1.93 2.44 -7.93
N HIS A 117 1.75 3.12 -6.80
CA HIS A 117 1.07 4.42 -6.77
C HIS A 117 1.73 5.42 -7.73
N ARG A 118 3.04 5.34 -7.90
CA ARG A 118 3.80 6.23 -8.80
C ARG A 118 3.40 6.14 -10.27
N ASP A 119 2.68 5.07 -10.65
CA ASP A 119 2.17 4.93 -12.02
C ASP A 119 1.02 5.91 -12.30
N PHE A 120 0.40 6.45 -11.25
CA PHE A 120 -0.78 7.32 -11.33
C PHE A 120 -0.53 8.73 -10.79
N THR A 121 0.70 9.03 -10.33
CA THR A 121 1.04 10.30 -9.71
C THR A 121 2.53 10.60 -9.95
N ASN A 122 2.93 11.84 -9.70
CA ASN A 122 4.34 12.27 -9.78
C ASN A 122 5.16 11.90 -8.53
N LYS A 123 4.53 11.30 -7.52
CA LYS A 123 5.22 10.89 -6.29
C LYS A 123 6.00 9.60 -6.51
N ALA A 124 7.03 9.37 -5.68
CA ALA A 124 7.88 8.18 -5.78
C ALA A 124 7.25 6.92 -5.20
N CYS A 125 6.21 7.07 -4.35
CA CYS A 125 5.52 5.94 -3.69
C CYS A 125 5.17 4.85 -4.70
N PRO A 126 5.49 3.60 -4.47
CA PRO A 126 6.00 2.97 -3.24
C PRO A 126 7.55 2.92 -3.15
N SER A 127 8.27 3.73 -3.89
CA SER A 127 9.73 3.84 -3.91
C SER A 127 10.45 2.63 -4.54
N PHE A 128 9.70 1.85 -5.31
CA PHE A 128 10.22 0.79 -6.17
C PHE A 128 9.22 0.54 -7.30
N ASP A 129 9.64 -0.18 -8.34
CA ASP A 129 8.77 -0.45 -9.50
C ASP A 129 7.91 -1.69 -9.25
N ALA A 130 6.78 -1.50 -8.57
CA ALA A 130 5.87 -2.59 -8.22
C ALA A 130 5.24 -3.23 -9.46
N THR A 131 4.92 -2.44 -10.47
CA THR A 131 4.34 -2.93 -11.71
C THR A 131 5.25 -3.95 -12.37
N LYS A 132 6.54 -3.63 -12.47
CA LYS A 132 7.53 -4.52 -13.06
C LYS A 132 7.82 -5.73 -12.17
N GLU A 133 8.03 -5.49 -10.86
CA GLU A 133 8.41 -6.54 -9.91
C GLU A 133 7.36 -7.64 -9.82
N TYR A 134 6.07 -7.28 -9.91
CA TYR A 134 4.97 -8.22 -9.76
C TYR A 134 4.25 -8.55 -11.08
N SER A 135 4.88 -8.26 -12.21
CA SER A 135 4.27 -8.47 -13.53
C SER A 135 3.98 -9.93 -13.84
N SER A 136 4.64 -10.87 -13.16
CA SER A 136 4.51 -12.31 -13.43
C SER A 136 3.51 -13.03 -12.51
N ILE A 137 2.84 -12.34 -11.62
CA ILE A 137 1.90 -12.99 -10.69
C ILE A 137 0.43 -12.67 -10.98
#